data_f71d69746094640aaec8f5e54b1bb53a
#
_entry.id   f71d69746094640aaec8f5e54b1bb53a
#
_cell.length_a   1.000
_cell.length_b   1.000
_cell.length_c   1.000
_cell.angle_alpha   90.00
_cell.angle_beta   90.00
_cell.angle_gamma   90.00
#
_symmetry.space_group_name_H-M   'P 1'
#
loop_
_entity.id
_entity.type
_entity.pdbx_description
1 polymer ?
#
loop_
_entity_poly.entity_id
_entity_poly.type
_entity_poly.pdbx_seq_one_letter_code
_entity_poly.pdbx_strand_id
1 'polypeptide(L)'
;GLGFLDTRGTLFFEIERIIHEFTQRGQKPAGFILENVEGLMKHGGEVKGSPYGKTLTTIVTKLELAGYNVEVLLLDSADFGLAQSRKRVYILGIDKTRGKIDVKDLPHSSKKFGEVKESGLPTDNGDFAKALLKHYKPEEIEGKYIKDKRGGSRNIHSWDLELRGKVTKKQKELLNILLKERRKKKWAQIIGIDWMDGMPLTLEQIQTFYNDIKLPEMLDDLVKKGYLTFEHPKKKILIEANGNIGYRREPDATKPKGYNIVTGK
;
A
#
# COMPACT_ATOMS: atom_id res chain seq x y z
N GLY A 1 1.48 -8.65 -5.17
CA GLY A 1 1.24 -8.44 -6.58
C GLY A 1 1.70 -9.63 -7.40
N LEU A 2 1.04 -9.92 -8.50
CA LEU A 2 1.31 -11.08 -9.36
C LEU A 2 2.50 -10.85 -10.32
N GLY A 3 3.13 -9.67 -10.29
CA GLY A 3 4.24 -9.34 -11.17
C GLY A 3 3.86 -9.40 -12.64
N PHE A 4 4.69 -10.06 -13.42
CA PHE A 4 4.42 -10.29 -14.86
C PHE A 4 3.26 -11.27 -15.13
N LEU A 5 2.64 -11.87 -14.11
CA LEU A 5 1.41 -12.67 -14.24
C LEU A 5 0.13 -11.81 -14.27
N ASP A 6 0.21 -10.55 -13.85
CA ASP A 6 -0.88 -9.57 -13.96
C ASP A 6 -0.78 -8.89 -15.34
N THR A 7 -1.91 -8.71 -16.01
CA THR A 7 -1.97 -7.98 -17.29
C THR A 7 -1.35 -6.58 -17.21
N ARG A 8 -1.42 -5.96 -16.02
CA ARG A 8 -0.72 -4.69 -15.75
C ARG A 8 0.80 -4.83 -15.66
N GLY A 9 1.30 -6.00 -15.28
CA GLY A 9 2.74 -6.30 -15.25
C GLY A 9 3.32 -6.56 -16.62
N THR A 10 2.50 -6.90 -17.62
CA THR A 10 2.93 -7.13 -19.01
C THR A 10 3.12 -5.83 -19.79
N LEU A 11 2.60 -4.70 -19.33
CA LEU A 11 2.74 -3.40 -20.01
C LEU A 11 4.21 -3.00 -20.25
N PHE A 12 5.13 -3.43 -19.40
CA PHE A 12 6.56 -3.18 -19.63
C PHE A 12 7.05 -3.83 -20.95
N PHE A 13 6.59 -5.02 -21.30
CA PHE A 13 6.97 -5.68 -22.54
C PHE A 13 6.44 -4.95 -23.78
N GLU A 14 5.32 -4.25 -23.66
CA GLU A 14 4.84 -3.35 -24.73
C GLU A 14 5.75 -2.13 -24.89
N ILE A 15 6.28 -1.58 -23.81
CA ILE A 15 7.26 -0.51 -23.88
C ILE A 15 8.55 -1.00 -24.56
N GLU A 16 9.05 -2.18 -24.19
CA GLU A 16 10.20 -2.83 -24.83
C GLU A 16 9.96 -3.03 -26.34
N ARG A 17 8.78 -3.54 -26.71
CA ARG A 17 8.38 -3.73 -28.10
C ARG A 17 8.36 -2.41 -28.89
N ILE A 18 7.78 -1.37 -28.34
CA ILE A 18 7.71 -0.03 -28.95
C ILE A 18 9.13 0.52 -29.17
N ILE A 19 10.00 0.47 -28.18
CA ILE A 19 11.40 0.91 -28.28
C ILE A 19 12.11 0.15 -29.41
N HIS A 20 11.91 -1.18 -29.47
CA HIS A 20 12.53 -2.03 -30.49
C HIS A 20 12.06 -1.64 -31.90
N GLU A 21 10.74 -1.47 -32.12
CA GLU A 21 10.17 -1.10 -33.43
C GLU A 21 10.67 0.27 -33.90
N PHE A 22 10.70 1.27 -33.02
CA PHE A 22 11.26 2.58 -33.36
C PHE A 22 12.75 2.49 -33.72
N THR A 23 13.50 1.66 -32.97
CA THR A 23 14.93 1.44 -33.24
C THR A 23 15.15 0.81 -34.64
N GLN A 24 14.34 -0.21 -35.02
CA GLN A 24 14.42 -0.84 -36.33
C GLN A 24 14.10 0.12 -37.48
N ARG A 25 13.27 1.14 -37.20
CA ARG A 25 12.94 2.19 -38.19
C ARG A 25 13.98 3.34 -38.22
N GLY A 26 15.09 3.21 -37.50
CA GLY A 26 16.08 4.26 -37.40
C GLY A 26 15.63 5.48 -36.55
N GLN A 27 14.55 5.35 -35.81
CA GLN A 27 13.93 6.39 -35.01
C GLN A 27 14.02 6.08 -33.50
N LYS A 28 15.13 5.51 -33.07
CA LYS A 28 15.32 5.14 -31.65
C LYS A 28 15.05 6.36 -30.74
N PRO A 29 14.18 6.22 -29.70
CA PRO A 29 13.93 7.28 -28.76
C PRO A 29 15.23 7.76 -28.09
N ALA A 30 15.44 9.06 -28.01
CA ALA A 30 16.63 9.65 -27.36
C ALA A 30 16.69 9.37 -25.88
N GLY A 31 15.52 9.17 -25.24
CA GLY A 31 15.36 8.83 -23.84
C GLY A 31 13.91 8.57 -23.50
N PHE A 32 13.67 8.18 -22.26
CA PHE A 32 12.33 7.92 -21.71
C PHE A 32 12.29 8.19 -20.21
N ILE A 33 11.08 8.36 -19.70
CA ILE A 33 10.77 8.40 -18.27
C ILE A 33 9.60 7.44 -18.04
N LEU A 34 9.81 6.42 -17.19
CA LEU A 34 8.76 5.49 -16.77
C LEU A 34 8.48 5.71 -15.28
N GLU A 35 7.22 5.75 -14.90
CA GLU A 35 6.79 5.92 -13.52
C GLU A 35 6.08 4.65 -13.01
N ASN A 36 6.33 4.32 -11.73
CA ASN A 36 5.64 3.21 -11.10
C ASN A 36 5.52 3.42 -9.58
N VAL A 37 4.73 2.57 -8.90
CA VAL A 37 4.56 2.60 -7.44
C VAL A 37 5.81 2.14 -6.72
N GLU A 38 6.05 2.66 -5.49
CA GLU A 38 7.18 2.29 -4.61
C GLU A 38 7.37 0.76 -4.48
N GLY A 39 6.27 -0.01 -4.45
CA GLY A 39 6.32 -1.46 -4.33
C GLY A 39 7.15 -2.18 -5.40
N LEU A 40 7.40 -1.55 -6.56
CA LEU A 40 8.24 -2.10 -7.62
C LEU A 40 9.70 -2.29 -7.17
N MET A 41 10.20 -1.43 -6.27
CA MET A 41 11.58 -1.49 -5.77
C MET A 41 11.97 -2.87 -5.20
N LYS A 42 11.04 -3.54 -4.52
CA LYS A 42 11.26 -4.84 -3.86
C LYS A 42 10.42 -5.98 -4.44
N HIS A 43 9.77 -5.73 -5.59
CA HIS A 43 8.86 -6.71 -6.18
C HIS A 43 9.61 -7.94 -6.72
N GLY A 44 9.06 -9.12 -6.44
CA GLY A 44 9.62 -10.41 -6.92
C GLY A 44 10.72 -10.99 -6.03
N GLY A 45 11.02 -10.36 -4.87
CA GLY A 45 12.05 -10.81 -3.95
C GLY A 45 13.42 -10.20 -4.23
N GLU A 46 14.38 -10.47 -3.34
CA GLU A 46 15.75 -9.95 -3.43
C GLU A 46 16.56 -10.65 -4.53
N VAL A 47 17.44 -9.91 -5.18
CA VAL A 47 18.39 -10.43 -6.17
C VAL A 47 19.81 -10.14 -5.67
N LYS A 48 20.65 -11.19 -5.57
CA LYS A 48 22.04 -11.03 -5.14
C LYS A 48 22.79 -10.07 -6.07
N GLY A 49 23.41 -9.05 -5.47
CA GLY A 49 24.17 -8.04 -6.22
C GLY A 49 23.34 -6.94 -6.88
N SER A 50 22.01 -6.92 -6.68
CA SER A 50 21.13 -5.83 -7.15
C SER A 50 20.50 -5.09 -5.97
N PRO A 51 20.41 -3.75 -5.99
CA PRO A 51 19.65 -3.00 -5.00
C PRO A 51 18.13 -3.16 -5.18
N TYR A 52 17.69 -3.77 -6.27
CA TYR A 52 16.29 -3.90 -6.69
C TYR A 52 15.76 -5.33 -6.54
N GLY A 53 14.44 -5.47 -6.42
CA GLY A 53 13.77 -6.75 -6.53
C GLY A 53 13.81 -7.29 -7.97
N LYS A 54 13.53 -8.60 -8.14
CA LYS A 54 13.65 -9.34 -9.41
C LYS A 54 12.99 -8.63 -10.60
N THR A 55 11.79 -8.08 -10.40
CA THR A 55 11.05 -7.43 -11.50
C THR A 55 11.75 -6.17 -11.99
N LEU A 56 12.18 -5.29 -11.09
CA LEU A 56 12.85 -4.05 -11.47
C LEU A 56 14.25 -4.34 -12.03
N THR A 57 14.98 -5.31 -11.48
CA THR A 57 16.25 -5.76 -12.06
C THR A 57 16.08 -6.23 -13.50
N THR A 58 15.04 -7.03 -13.78
CA THR A 58 14.73 -7.47 -15.16
C THR A 58 14.44 -6.28 -16.09
N ILE A 59 13.63 -5.33 -15.62
CA ILE A 59 13.30 -4.11 -16.39
C ILE A 59 14.58 -3.34 -16.76
N VAL A 60 15.41 -3.04 -15.75
CA VAL A 60 16.66 -2.29 -15.94
C VAL A 60 17.57 -3.01 -16.93
N THR A 61 17.82 -4.31 -16.72
CA THR A 61 18.68 -5.10 -17.62
C THR A 61 18.20 -5.07 -19.06
N LYS A 62 16.90 -5.21 -19.30
CA LYS A 62 16.33 -5.17 -20.67
C LYS A 62 16.49 -3.80 -21.33
N LEU A 63 16.30 -2.72 -20.59
CA LEU A 63 16.49 -1.37 -21.09
C LEU A 63 17.98 -1.07 -21.38
N GLU A 64 18.89 -1.56 -20.55
CA GLU A 64 20.34 -1.47 -20.78
C GLU A 64 20.80 -2.26 -22.01
N LEU A 65 20.22 -3.45 -22.24
CA LEU A 65 20.44 -4.27 -23.43
C LEU A 65 19.87 -3.59 -24.70
N ALA A 66 18.78 -2.82 -24.58
CA ALA A 66 18.23 -1.99 -25.64
C ALA A 66 19.09 -0.74 -25.96
N GLY A 67 20.23 -0.58 -25.26
CA GLY A 67 21.21 0.46 -25.54
C GLY A 67 20.96 1.78 -24.82
N TYR A 68 20.37 1.74 -23.63
CA TYR A 68 20.17 2.92 -22.77
C TYR A 68 21.09 2.88 -21.53
N ASN A 69 21.54 4.05 -21.10
CA ASN A 69 21.97 4.25 -19.71
C ASN A 69 20.72 4.48 -18.86
N VAL A 70 20.56 3.69 -17.80
CA VAL A 70 19.34 3.66 -16.99
C VAL A 70 19.66 4.13 -15.57
N GLU A 71 18.85 5.06 -15.06
CA GLU A 71 18.88 5.52 -13.67
C GLU A 71 17.52 5.25 -13.01
N VAL A 72 17.53 4.80 -11.76
CA VAL A 72 16.31 4.52 -11.00
C VAL A 72 16.27 5.39 -9.76
N LEU A 73 15.21 6.18 -9.65
CA LEU A 73 14.98 7.09 -8.54
C LEU A 73 13.72 6.70 -7.77
N LEU A 74 13.79 6.73 -6.45
CA LEU A 74 12.62 6.67 -5.58
C LEU A 74 12.40 8.07 -5.00
N LEU A 75 11.39 8.77 -5.49
CA LEU A 75 11.10 10.15 -5.09
C LEU A 75 9.79 10.21 -4.31
N ASP A 76 9.74 11.05 -3.27
CA ASP A 76 8.52 11.38 -2.54
C ASP A 76 8.08 12.80 -2.89
N SER A 77 6.86 12.99 -3.35
CA SER A 77 6.33 14.32 -3.68
C SER A 77 6.42 15.34 -2.53
N ALA A 78 6.44 14.85 -1.28
CA ALA A 78 6.63 15.69 -0.09
C ALA A 78 7.99 16.38 -0.05
N ASP A 79 9.02 15.83 -0.70
CA ASP A 79 10.35 16.39 -0.77
C ASP A 79 10.48 17.48 -1.84
N PHE A 80 9.42 17.70 -2.65
CA PHE A 80 9.39 18.63 -3.79
C PHE A 80 8.28 19.69 -3.67
N GLY A 81 7.94 20.07 -2.44
CA GLY A 81 7.03 21.18 -2.17
C GLY A 81 5.54 20.84 -2.25
N LEU A 82 5.17 19.57 -2.28
CA LEU A 82 3.78 19.15 -2.16
C LEU A 82 3.45 18.75 -0.72
N ALA A 83 2.30 19.18 -0.23
CA ALA A 83 1.79 18.78 1.10
C ALA A 83 1.18 17.36 1.09
N GLN A 84 1.79 16.47 0.32
CA GLN A 84 1.36 15.08 0.16
C GLN A 84 2.57 14.17 0.03
N SER A 85 2.68 13.16 0.89
CA SER A 85 3.66 12.08 0.71
C SER A 85 3.13 11.06 -0.30
N ARG A 86 3.78 10.99 -1.47
CA ARG A 86 3.47 10.05 -2.53
C ARG A 86 4.75 9.55 -3.17
N LYS A 87 5.25 8.41 -2.71
CA LYS A 87 6.46 7.79 -3.21
C LYS A 87 6.24 7.10 -4.54
N ARG A 88 7.11 7.40 -5.50
CA ARG A 88 7.10 6.82 -6.85
C ARG A 88 8.49 6.45 -7.30
N VAL A 89 8.58 5.35 -8.03
CA VAL A 89 9.79 4.92 -8.73
C VAL A 89 9.77 5.57 -10.10
N TYR A 90 10.84 6.28 -10.43
CA TYR A 90 11.10 6.79 -11.77
C TYR A 90 12.26 6.01 -12.37
N ILE A 91 12.06 5.48 -13.56
CA ILE A 91 13.09 4.81 -14.34
C ILE A 91 13.40 5.73 -15.53
N LEU A 92 14.56 6.33 -15.51
CA LEU A 92 15.02 7.25 -16.52
C LEU A 92 15.96 6.50 -17.46
N GLY A 93 15.80 6.69 -18.75
CA GLY A 93 16.74 6.16 -19.75
C GLY A 93 17.17 7.22 -20.73
N ILE A 94 18.48 7.23 -21.05
CA ILE A 94 19.04 8.02 -22.14
C ILE A 94 19.83 7.11 -23.06
N ASP A 95 19.71 7.30 -24.37
CA ASP A 95 20.51 6.56 -25.35
C ASP A 95 22.01 6.65 -25.02
N LYS A 96 22.70 5.53 -24.96
CA LYS A 96 24.13 5.46 -24.60
C LYS A 96 25.02 6.38 -25.43
N THR A 97 24.61 6.68 -26.67
CA THR A 97 25.35 7.60 -27.55
C THR A 97 25.22 9.07 -27.15
N ARG A 98 24.24 9.39 -26.28
CA ARG A 98 23.97 10.77 -25.83
C ARG A 98 24.54 11.08 -24.44
N GLY A 99 25.21 10.13 -23.78
CA GLY A 99 25.86 10.34 -22.48
C GLY A 99 25.14 9.69 -21.32
N LYS A 100 25.25 10.30 -20.15
CA LYS A 100 24.67 9.81 -18.88
C LYS A 100 23.66 10.78 -18.32
N ILE A 101 22.72 10.25 -17.54
CA ILE A 101 21.76 11.06 -16.78
C ILE A 101 22.45 11.51 -15.49
N ASP A 102 22.41 12.81 -15.20
CA ASP A 102 22.80 13.35 -13.91
C ASP A 102 21.58 13.99 -13.22
N VAL A 103 21.16 13.38 -12.11
CA VAL A 103 20.00 13.79 -11.31
C VAL A 103 20.39 14.10 -9.87
N LYS A 104 21.67 14.39 -9.60
CA LYS A 104 22.17 14.54 -8.23
C LYS A 104 21.63 15.76 -7.49
N ASP A 105 21.29 16.82 -8.22
CA ASP A 105 20.94 18.12 -7.66
C ASP A 105 19.46 18.47 -7.86
N LEU A 106 18.57 17.53 -7.57
CA LEU A 106 17.14 17.83 -7.56
C LEU A 106 16.83 18.80 -6.42
N PRO A 107 16.16 19.95 -6.70
CA PRO A 107 15.83 20.92 -5.66
C PRO A 107 14.82 20.33 -4.68
N HIS A 108 15.14 20.35 -3.39
CA HIS A 108 14.26 19.89 -2.33
C HIS A 108 13.54 21.06 -1.69
N SER A 109 12.25 20.89 -1.45
CA SER A 109 11.42 21.77 -0.64
C SER A 109 10.32 20.98 0.05
N SER A 110 9.88 21.42 1.22
CA SER A 110 8.77 20.77 1.92
C SER A 110 7.70 21.79 2.25
N LYS A 111 6.45 21.37 2.15
CA LYS A 111 5.30 22.17 2.58
C LYS A 111 4.36 21.33 3.43
N LYS A 112 3.81 21.98 4.45
CA LYS A 112 2.76 21.39 5.27
C LYS A 112 1.39 21.74 4.70
N PHE A 113 0.37 20.96 5.06
CA PHE A 113 -1.00 21.22 4.62
C PHE A 113 -1.48 22.65 4.94
N GLY A 114 -1.14 23.16 6.14
CA GLY A 114 -1.52 24.51 6.55
C GLY A 114 -1.00 25.63 5.63
N GLU A 115 0.14 25.39 4.95
CA GLU A 115 0.75 26.36 4.02
C GLU A 115 0.09 26.37 2.62
N VAL A 116 -0.60 25.29 2.27
CA VAL A 116 -1.23 25.12 0.94
C VAL A 116 -2.76 25.14 0.99
N LYS A 117 -3.35 25.14 2.20
CA LYS A 117 -4.81 25.24 2.34
C LYS A 117 -5.29 26.59 1.81
N GLU A 118 -6.32 26.58 1.03
CA GLU A 118 -7.02 27.78 0.59
C GLU A 118 -8.03 28.23 1.65
N SER A 119 -8.27 29.53 1.74
CA SER A 119 -9.22 30.13 2.68
C SER A 119 -10.39 30.76 1.93
N GLY A 120 -11.59 30.71 2.50
CA GLY A 120 -12.78 31.35 1.94
C GLY A 120 -13.44 30.62 0.77
N LEU A 121 -12.91 29.48 0.36
CA LEU A 121 -13.57 28.65 -0.65
C LEU A 121 -14.65 27.76 -0.01
N PRO A 122 -15.71 27.40 -0.75
CA PRO A 122 -16.69 26.41 -0.31
C PRO A 122 -15.98 25.08 -0.05
N THR A 123 -16.17 24.52 1.14
CA THR A 123 -15.69 23.16 1.44
C THR A 123 -16.58 22.11 0.76
N ASP A 124 -16.00 20.95 0.44
CA ASP A 124 -16.80 19.80 0.06
C ASP A 124 -17.80 19.47 1.18
N ASN A 125 -19.09 19.41 0.82
CA ASN A 125 -20.18 19.08 1.73
C ASN A 125 -20.46 17.57 1.81
N GLY A 126 -19.57 16.74 1.33
CA GLY A 126 -19.65 15.28 1.42
C GLY A 126 -19.69 14.78 2.87
N ASP A 127 -20.30 13.63 3.07
CA ASP A 127 -20.50 13.06 4.42
C ASP A 127 -19.18 12.82 5.15
N PHE A 128 -18.13 12.51 4.41
CA PHE A 128 -16.78 12.35 4.99
C PHE A 128 -16.22 13.67 5.53
N ALA A 129 -16.32 14.76 4.76
CA ALA A 129 -15.85 16.08 5.20
C ALA A 129 -16.64 16.56 6.42
N LYS A 130 -17.96 16.38 6.43
CA LYS A 130 -18.83 16.69 7.58
C LYS A 130 -18.42 15.88 8.83
N ALA A 131 -18.19 14.57 8.68
CA ALA A 131 -17.76 13.71 9.78
C ALA A 131 -16.38 14.13 10.32
N LEU A 132 -15.44 14.43 9.42
CA LEU A 132 -14.10 14.87 9.81
C LEU A 132 -14.14 16.18 10.61
N LEU A 133 -14.83 17.20 10.10
CA LEU A 133 -14.94 18.51 10.76
C LEU A 133 -15.80 18.51 12.02
N LYS A 134 -16.69 17.53 12.17
CA LYS A 134 -17.45 17.32 13.43
C LYS A 134 -16.53 16.85 14.59
N HIS A 135 -15.50 16.05 14.28
CA HIS A 135 -14.66 15.43 15.28
C HIS A 135 -13.28 16.09 15.46
N TYR A 136 -12.80 16.82 14.44
CA TYR A 136 -11.48 17.45 14.44
C TYR A 136 -11.53 18.88 13.89
N LYS A 137 -10.77 19.76 14.50
CA LYS A 137 -10.46 21.07 13.92
C LYS A 137 -9.39 20.91 12.83
N PRO A 138 -9.34 21.80 11.82
CA PRO A 138 -8.32 21.74 10.76
C PRO A 138 -6.87 21.62 11.28
N GLU A 139 -6.56 22.35 12.35
CA GLU A 139 -5.23 22.36 13.00
C GLU A 139 -4.87 21.02 13.66
N GLU A 140 -5.88 20.26 14.10
CA GLU A 140 -5.70 18.94 14.71
C GLU A 140 -5.46 17.83 13.68
N ILE A 141 -5.78 18.09 12.40
CA ILE A 141 -5.60 17.14 11.29
C ILE A 141 -4.17 17.21 10.75
N GLU A 142 -3.51 18.34 10.93
CA GLU A 142 -2.15 18.52 10.42
C GLU A 142 -1.18 17.47 10.98
N GLY A 143 -0.41 16.83 10.09
CA GLY A 143 0.53 15.76 10.43
C GLY A 143 -0.13 14.42 10.77
N LYS A 144 -1.45 14.29 10.59
CA LYS A 144 -2.18 13.02 10.76
C LYS A 144 -2.43 12.32 9.42
N TYR A 145 -2.71 11.04 9.52
CA TYR A 145 -3.06 10.18 8.38
C TYR A 145 -4.45 9.59 8.60
N ILE A 146 -5.29 9.65 7.59
CA ILE A 146 -6.64 9.07 7.63
C ILE A 146 -6.57 7.67 7.03
N LYS A 147 -6.57 6.65 7.85
CA LYS A 147 -6.51 5.25 7.40
C LYS A 147 -6.75 4.22 8.50
N ASP A 148 -7.39 3.11 8.13
CA ASP A 148 -7.70 1.96 8.99
C ASP A 148 -6.67 0.82 8.90
N LYS A 149 -5.55 1.04 8.26
CA LYS A 149 -4.57 -0.04 8.01
C LYS A 149 -3.53 -0.21 9.10
N ARG A 150 -3.19 0.86 9.79
CA ARG A 150 -2.13 0.87 10.83
C ARG A 150 -2.58 1.68 12.03
N GLY A 151 -2.31 1.18 13.23
CA GLY A 151 -2.43 1.95 14.46
C GLY A 151 -1.31 2.97 14.63
N GLY A 152 -1.51 3.92 15.53
CA GLY A 152 -0.54 4.94 15.93
C GLY A 152 -1.24 6.27 16.22
N SER A 153 -0.63 7.09 17.08
CA SER A 153 -1.21 8.37 17.56
C SER A 153 -1.44 9.40 16.45
N ARG A 154 -0.78 9.24 15.30
CA ARG A 154 -0.96 10.10 14.12
C ARG A 154 -2.01 9.61 13.14
N ASN A 155 -2.67 8.47 13.38
CA ASN A 155 -3.71 7.98 12.50
C ASN A 155 -5.10 8.38 13.02
N ILE A 156 -5.94 8.85 12.11
CA ILE A 156 -7.38 9.01 12.29
C ILE A 156 -8.03 7.81 11.59
N HIS A 157 -8.85 7.08 12.31
CA HIS A 157 -9.52 5.89 11.80
C HIS A 157 -11.00 6.17 11.54
N SER A 158 -11.64 5.29 10.75
CA SER A 158 -13.08 5.41 10.46
C SER A 158 -13.95 5.43 11.72
N TRP A 159 -13.53 4.71 12.76
CA TRP A 159 -14.22 4.71 14.06
C TRP A 159 -13.96 5.97 14.91
N ASP A 160 -12.89 6.70 14.67
CA ASP A 160 -12.68 8.01 15.31
C ASP A 160 -13.65 9.06 14.75
N LEU A 161 -14.03 8.90 13.49
CA LEU A 161 -14.98 9.74 12.76
C LEU A 161 -16.42 9.19 12.81
N GLU A 162 -16.65 8.06 13.45
CA GLU A 162 -17.93 7.38 13.54
C GLU A 162 -18.61 7.14 12.16
N LEU A 163 -17.80 6.90 11.10
CA LEU A 163 -18.30 6.77 9.72
C LEU A 163 -19.29 5.62 9.50
N ARG A 164 -19.27 4.61 10.38
CA ARG A 164 -20.17 3.43 10.34
C ARG A 164 -21.03 3.32 11.60
N GLY A 165 -21.24 4.45 12.27
CA GLY A 165 -21.98 4.56 13.50
C GLY A 165 -21.10 4.71 14.74
N LYS A 166 -21.75 5.12 15.83
CA LYS A 166 -21.10 5.47 17.10
C LYS A 166 -20.41 4.26 17.72
N VAL A 167 -19.21 4.47 18.25
CA VAL A 167 -18.43 3.49 19.00
C VAL A 167 -18.12 3.99 20.42
N THR A 168 -18.17 3.08 21.38
CA THR A 168 -17.81 3.39 22.78
C THR A 168 -16.30 3.53 22.94
N LYS A 169 -15.86 4.14 24.04
CA LYS A 169 -14.44 4.25 24.39
C LYS A 169 -13.74 2.88 24.43
N LYS A 170 -14.39 1.87 25.02
CA LYS A 170 -13.89 0.49 25.07
C LYS A 170 -13.77 -0.15 23.68
N GLN A 171 -14.75 0.08 22.81
CA GLN A 171 -14.68 -0.41 21.42
C GLN A 171 -13.55 0.25 20.62
N LYS A 172 -13.30 1.56 20.80
CA LYS A 172 -12.15 2.25 20.19
C LYS A 172 -10.82 1.65 20.67
N GLU A 173 -10.71 1.40 21.97
CA GLU A 173 -9.54 0.76 22.55
C GLU A 173 -9.30 -0.64 21.95
N LEU A 174 -10.34 -1.48 21.92
CA LEU A 174 -10.31 -2.82 21.31
C LEU A 174 -9.85 -2.77 19.85
N LEU A 175 -10.44 -1.89 19.02
CA LEU A 175 -10.07 -1.72 17.62
C LEU A 175 -8.59 -1.31 17.46
N ASN A 176 -8.11 -0.39 18.28
CA ASN A 176 -6.71 0.06 18.26
C ASN A 176 -5.73 -1.05 18.69
N ILE A 177 -6.10 -1.91 19.63
CA ILE A 177 -5.31 -3.07 20.03
C ILE A 177 -5.32 -4.11 18.90
N LEU A 178 -6.48 -4.43 18.33
CA LEU A 178 -6.63 -5.36 17.21
C LEU A 178 -5.79 -4.95 15.99
N LEU A 179 -5.69 -3.65 15.68
CA LEU A 179 -4.83 -3.16 14.59
C LEU A 179 -3.37 -3.60 14.73
N LYS A 180 -2.87 -3.70 15.96
CA LYS A 180 -1.50 -4.12 16.25
C LYS A 180 -1.39 -5.64 16.35
N GLU A 181 -2.30 -6.27 17.12
CA GLU A 181 -2.24 -7.70 17.39
C GLU A 181 -2.39 -8.55 16.14
N ARG A 182 -3.38 -8.27 15.28
CA ARG A 182 -3.65 -9.03 14.04
C ARG A 182 -2.45 -9.13 13.07
N ARG A 183 -1.40 -8.35 13.28
CA ARG A 183 -0.19 -8.33 12.44
C ARG A 183 0.95 -9.18 12.99
N LYS A 184 0.82 -9.69 14.21
CA LYS A 184 1.85 -10.52 14.82
C LYS A 184 1.90 -11.90 14.18
N LYS A 185 3.10 -12.36 13.82
CA LYS A 185 3.32 -13.66 13.15
C LYS A 185 2.86 -14.85 14.00
N LYS A 186 2.88 -14.72 15.34
CA LYS A 186 2.46 -15.78 16.26
C LYS A 186 1.07 -16.33 15.94
N TRP A 187 0.15 -15.48 15.49
CA TRP A 187 -1.22 -15.91 15.22
C TRP A 187 -1.33 -16.85 14.02
N ALA A 188 -0.52 -16.64 12.97
CA ALA A 188 -0.43 -17.55 11.84
C ALA A 188 0.24 -18.88 12.24
N GLN A 189 1.28 -18.82 13.08
CA GLN A 189 1.98 -19.99 13.60
C GLN A 189 1.06 -20.89 14.43
N ILE A 190 0.24 -20.32 15.33
CA ILE A 190 -0.69 -21.05 16.18
C ILE A 190 -1.69 -21.90 15.37
N ILE A 191 -2.18 -21.37 14.25
CA ILE A 191 -3.16 -22.07 13.41
C ILE A 191 -2.52 -22.82 12.22
N GLY A 192 -1.19 -22.79 12.11
CA GLY A 192 -0.43 -23.53 11.10
C GLY A 192 -0.70 -23.07 9.67
N ILE A 193 -0.64 -21.74 9.44
CA ILE A 193 -0.75 -21.15 8.10
C ILE A 193 0.36 -20.14 7.83
N ASP A 194 0.54 -19.80 6.56
CA ASP A 194 1.39 -18.69 6.16
C ASP A 194 0.89 -17.35 6.73
N TRP A 195 1.80 -16.61 7.32
CA TRP A 195 1.47 -15.28 7.82
C TRP A 195 0.92 -14.36 6.72
N MET A 196 -0.09 -13.57 7.07
CA MET A 196 -0.64 -12.50 6.24
C MET A 196 -0.74 -11.20 7.04
N ASP A 197 -0.58 -10.07 6.38
CA ASP A 197 -0.77 -8.76 7.02
C ASP A 197 -2.24 -8.56 7.37
N GLY A 198 -2.57 -8.70 8.65
CA GLY A 198 -3.92 -8.61 9.15
C GLY A 198 -4.64 -9.96 9.23
N MET A 199 -4.22 -10.79 10.17
CA MET A 199 -4.87 -12.06 10.51
C MET A 199 -6.24 -11.83 11.16
N PRO A 200 -7.29 -12.56 10.77
CA PRO A 200 -8.48 -12.67 11.59
C PRO A 200 -8.16 -13.42 12.89
N LEU A 201 -8.66 -12.94 14.02
CA LEU A 201 -8.40 -13.51 15.34
C LEU A 201 -9.69 -14.06 15.94
N THR A 202 -9.65 -15.27 16.50
CA THR A 202 -10.80 -15.86 17.18
C THR A 202 -11.09 -15.13 18.49
N LEU A 203 -12.27 -15.35 19.07
CA LEU A 203 -12.65 -14.78 20.37
C LEU A 203 -11.62 -15.16 21.45
N GLU A 204 -11.23 -16.44 21.51
CA GLU A 204 -10.26 -16.95 22.48
C GLU A 204 -8.90 -16.28 22.32
N GLN A 205 -8.47 -16.07 21.09
CA GLN A 205 -7.23 -15.34 20.82
C GLN A 205 -7.30 -13.88 21.28
N ILE A 206 -8.45 -13.22 21.06
CA ILE A 206 -8.65 -11.83 21.49
C ILE A 206 -8.67 -11.75 23.01
N GLN A 207 -9.30 -12.69 23.71
CA GLN A 207 -9.34 -12.77 25.18
C GLN A 207 -7.96 -12.87 25.82
N THR A 208 -6.95 -13.37 25.11
CA THR A 208 -5.56 -13.43 25.64
C THR A 208 -4.91 -12.08 25.88
N PHE A 209 -5.41 -11.01 25.24
CA PHE A 209 -4.84 -9.66 25.33
C PHE A 209 -5.87 -8.55 25.61
N TYR A 210 -7.15 -8.87 25.60
CA TYR A 210 -8.24 -7.95 25.93
C TYR A 210 -9.31 -8.69 26.73
N ASN A 211 -9.33 -8.49 28.02
CA ASN A 211 -10.25 -9.18 28.93
C ASN A 211 -11.36 -8.22 29.37
N ASP A 212 -12.55 -8.40 28.79
CA ASP A 212 -13.79 -7.69 29.17
C ASP A 212 -14.96 -8.65 29.07
N ILE A 213 -15.84 -8.69 30.07
CA ILE A 213 -17.00 -9.58 30.09
C ILE A 213 -17.96 -9.33 28.93
N LYS A 214 -17.98 -8.09 28.40
CA LYS A 214 -18.80 -7.69 27.25
C LYS A 214 -18.08 -7.82 25.91
N LEU A 215 -16.92 -8.48 25.88
CA LEU A 215 -16.13 -8.60 24.65
C LEU A 215 -16.92 -9.24 23.49
N PRO A 216 -17.66 -10.35 23.67
CA PRO A 216 -18.47 -10.93 22.58
C PRO A 216 -19.48 -9.94 22.00
N GLU A 217 -20.23 -9.26 22.88
CA GLU A 217 -21.23 -8.26 22.47
C GLU A 217 -20.59 -7.08 21.72
N MET A 218 -19.41 -6.62 22.17
CA MET A 218 -18.69 -5.54 21.50
C MET A 218 -18.21 -5.95 20.11
N LEU A 219 -17.71 -7.18 19.95
CA LEU A 219 -17.27 -7.71 18.66
C LEU A 219 -18.42 -7.84 17.68
N ASP A 220 -19.56 -8.38 18.14
CA ASP A 220 -20.76 -8.55 17.32
C ASP A 220 -21.33 -7.19 16.87
N ASP A 221 -21.40 -6.21 17.77
CA ASP A 221 -21.83 -4.84 17.44
C ASP A 221 -20.89 -4.20 16.42
N LEU A 222 -19.56 -4.38 16.57
CA LEU A 222 -18.58 -3.87 15.61
C LEU A 222 -18.66 -4.55 14.24
N VAL A 223 -18.99 -5.85 14.20
CA VAL A 223 -19.27 -6.56 12.94
C VAL A 223 -20.56 -6.02 12.30
N LYS A 224 -21.61 -5.86 13.08
CA LYS A 224 -22.90 -5.32 12.61
C LYS A 224 -22.76 -3.90 12.03
N LYS A 225 -21.92 -3.07 12.64
CA LYS A 225 -21.58 -1.73 12.13
C LYS A 225 -20.61 -1.76 10.94
N GLY A 226 -19.97 -2.90 10.67
CA GLY A 226 -19.01 -3.06 9.57
C GLY A 226 -17.62 -2.53 9.85
N TYR A 227 -17.25 -2.24 11.10
CA TYR A 227 -15.86 -1.98 11.49
C TYR A 227 -15.01 -3.23 11.54
N LEU A 228 -15.65 -4.36 11.86
CA LEU A 228 -15.05 -5.69 11.81
C LEU A 228 -15.78 -6.56 10.77
N THR A 229 -15.08 -7.57 10.28
CA THR A 229 -15.64 -8.70 9.54
C THR A 229 -15.31 -9.99 10.28
N PHE A 230 -16.20 -10.99 10.19
CA PHE A 230 -15.98 -12.32 10.74
C PHE A 230 -15.70 -13.27 9.58
N GLU A 231 -14.42 -13.60 9.37
CA GLU A 231 -13.93 -14.28 8.17
C GLU A 231 -12.95 -15.41 8.47
N HIS A 232 -12.76 -16.31 7.52
CA HIS A 232 -11.69 -17.30 7.55
C HIS A 232 -10.34 -16.63 7.26
N PRO A 233 -9.23 -17.11 7.85
CA PRO A 233 -7.88 -16.73 7.40
C PRO A 233 -7.68 -17.19 5.95
N LYS A 234 -6.70 -16.58 5.27
CA LYS A 234 -6.47 -16.87 3.85
C LYS A 234 -5.21 -17.70 3.69
N LYS A 235 -5.31 -18.79 2.93
CA LYS A 235 -4.18 -19.59 2.45
C LYS A 235 -3.66 -19.12 1.10
N LYS A 236 -2.39 -19.36 0.84
CA LYS A 236 -1.80 -19.16 -0.50
C LYS A 236 -2.15 -20.35 -1.40
N ILE A 237 -2.63 -20.04 -2.59
CA ILE A 237 -2.85 -21.01 -3.66
C ILE A 237 -1.89 -20.66 -4.79
N LEU A 238 -1.12 -21.65 -5.22
CA LEU A 238 -0.27 -21.50 -6.40
C LEU A 238 -1.16 -21.36 -7.63
N ILE A 239 -0.80 -20.42 -8.47
CA ILE A 239 -1.41 -20.23 -9.79
C ILE A 239 -0.29 -20.21 -10.82
N GLU A 240 -0.54 -20.91 -11.94
CA GLU A 240 0.33 -20.89 -13.10
C GLU A 240 -0.40 -20.17 -14.23
N ALA A 241 0.26 -19.20 -14.86
CA ALA A 241 -0.26 -18.51 -16.03
C ALA A 241 0.91 -18.13 -16.95
N ASN A 242 0.81 -18.48 -18.21
CA ASN A 242 1.81 -18.17 -19.25
C ASN A 242 3.24 -18.60 -18.87
N GLY A 243 3.40 -19.80 -18.30
CA GLY A 243 4.69 -20.33 -17.87
C GLY A 243 5.31 -19.67 -16.63
N ASN A 244 4.57 -18.79 -15.96
CA ASN A 244 5.00 -18.16 -14.72
C ASN A 244 4.19 -18.69 -13.56
N ILE A 245 4.88 -18.93 -12.42
CA ILE A 245 4.27 -19.40 -11.17
C ILE A 245 4.11 -18.21 -10.23
N GLY A 246 2.88 -18.01 -9.78
CA GLY A 246 2.53 -17.02 -8.76
C GLY A 246 1.67 -17.63 -7.67
N TYR A 247 1.10 -16.79 -6.81
CA TYR A 247 0.09 -17.24 -5.85
C TYR A 247 -0.97 -16.16 -5.63
N ARG A 248 -2.17 -16.61 -5.34
CA ARG A 248 -3.25 -15.78 -4.80
C ARG A 248 -3.62 -16.25 -3.39
N ARG A 249 -4.32 -15.40 -2.66
CA ARG A 249 -4.84 -15.76 -1.34
C ARG A 249 -6.34 -16.00 -1.42
N GLU A 250 -6.76 -17.14 -0.91
CA GLU A 250 -8.18 -17.52 -0.80
C GLU A 250 -8.55 -17.88 0.64
N PRO A 251 -9.82 -17.71 1.05
CA PRO A 251 -10.28 -18.14 2.38
C PRO A 251 -9.98 -19.61 2.61
N ASP A 252 -9.47 -19.95 3.79
CA ASP A 252 -9.22 -21.33 4.21
C ASP A 252 -10.33 -21.80 5.15
N ALA A 253 -11.36 -22.42 4.59
CA ALA A 253 -12.50 -22.91 5.34
C ALA A 253 -12.17 -24.05 6.33
N THR A 254 -10.95 -24.63 6.26
CA THR A 254 -10.49 -25.65 7.23
C THR A 254 -10.02 -25.04 8.54
N LYS A 255 -9.87 -23.72 8.60
CA LYS A 255 -9.44 -22.97 9.78
C LYS A 255 -10.61 -22.20 10.39
N PRO A 256 -10.59 -21.95 11.71
CA PRO A 256 -11.65 -21.21 12.36
C PRO A 256 -11.77 -19.79 11.81
N LYS A 257 -12.98 -19.27 11.78
CA LYS A 257 -13.23 -17.85 11.53
C LYS A 257 -12.76 -16.99 12.70
N GLY A 258 -12.41 -15.77 12.39
CA GLY A 258 -12.06 -14.78 13.40
C GLY A 258 -12.49 -13.38 12.98
N TYR A 259 -12.36 -12.46 13.93
CA TYR A 259 -12.66 -11.04 13.74
C TYR A 259 -11.46 -10.32 13.13
N ASN A 260 -11.70 -9.59 12.07
CA ASN A 260 -10.68 -8.81 11.39
C ASN A 260 -11.16 -7.39 11.12
N ILE A 261 -10.26 -6.42 11.13
CA ILE A 261 -10.59 -5.03 10.83
C ILE A 261 -10.89 -4.90 9.34
N VAL A 262 -12.02 -4.28 9.03
CA VAL A 262 -12.34 -3.85 7.68
C VAL A 262 -11.43 -2.69 7.33
N THR A 263 -10.38 -2.96 6.57
CA THR A 263 -9.51 -1.93 6.02
C THR A 263 -10.24 -1.30 4.85
N GLY A 264 -10.88 -0.16 5.11
CA GLY A 264 -11.73 0.50 4.14
C GLY A 264 -11.02 0.87 2.83
N LYS A 265 -11.82 0.81 1.79
CA LYS A 265 -11.66 1.63 0.60
C LYS A 265 -12.48 2.89 0.80
#